data_00121c3b8b6b18d4a6d3534be5937a0c
#
_entry.id   00121c3b8b6b18d4a6d3534be5937a0c
#
_cell.length_a   1.000
_cell.length_b   1.000
_cell.length_c   1.000
_cell.angle_alpha   90.00
_cell.angle_beta   90.00
_cell.angle_gamma   90.00
#
_symmetry.space_group_name_H-M   'P 1'
#
loop_
_entity.id
_entity.type
_entity.pdbx_description
1 polymer ?
#
loop_
_entity_poly.entity_id
_entity_poly.type
_entity_poly.pdbx_seq_one_letter_code
_entity_poly.pdbx_strand_id
1 'polypeptide(L)'
;PCLLAILLTGCDRTEVTLSFTPEMASFSNEFDFDPLRGPVKDFTQTLMDEQGEVTKRVSGTLSEEGCFDSLELLDLENNTVVALVLDANYYRDAETLEKRVRLQGKCQLAELPSAGVSWETDDNGFVIKASSKQMQMEYRYDDQGYPLGKTTKSNDKTLSVSATPST
;
A
#
# COMPACT_ATOMS: atom_id res chain seq x y z
N PRO A 1 -0.45 -29.20 -34.34
CA PRO A 1 -0.52 -29.05 -33.92
C PRO A 1 -0.16 -28.66 -33.45
N CYS A 2 -0.17 -28.53 -33.66
CA CYS A 2 -0.02 -28.15 -33.18
C CYS A 2 0.24 -27.80 -32.80
N LEU A 3 0.33 -27.77 -33.16
CA LEU A 3 0.49 -27.46 -32.74
C LEU A 3 0.54 -26.89 -32.08
N LEU A 4 0.52 -27.02 -32.46
CA LEU A 4 0.50 -26.53 -31.84
C LEU A 4 0.76 -26.00 -31.00
N ALA A 5 0.79 -26.09 -31.06
CA ALA A 5 0.99 -25.72 -30.35
C ALA A 5 1.42 -25.17 -29.79
N ILE A 6 1.48 -24.95 -30.07
CA ILE A 6 1.73 -24.58 -29.55
C ILE A 6 1.91 -23.88 -28.98
N LEU A 7 1.70 -23.75 -29.27
CA LEU A 7 1.74 -23.19 -28.77
C LEU A 7 1.84 -22.68 -28.05
N LEU A 8 1.66 -22.67 -28.12
CA LEU A 8 1.62 -22.25 -27.42
C LEU A 8 2.10 -21.79 -26.80
N THR A 9 2.19 -21.74 -26.88
CA THR A 9 2.57 -21.35 -26.25
C THR A 9 3.04 -20.54 -25.93
N GLY A 10 2.87 -20.06 -26.09
CA GLY A 10 3.14 -19.33 -25.92
C GLY A 10 3.35 -18.62 -25.41
N CYS A 11 3.01 -18.56 -25.46
CA CYS A 11 2.96 -17.93 -24.92
C CYS A 11 3.43 -17.54 -24.15
N ASP A 12 3.62 -17.43 -24.08
CA ASP A 12 3.93 -17.09 -23.30
C ASP A 12 4.57 -16.61 -22.67
N ARG A 13 4.56 -16.44 -22.59
CA ARG A 13 4.90 -15.87 -22.00
C ARG A 13 5.91 -15.16 -21.48
N THR A 14 6.15 -14.31 -21.60
CA THR A 14 7.18 -13.31 -21.45
C THR A 14 6.74 -12.13 -20.57
N GLU A 15 5.48 -12.12 -20.23
CA GLU A 15 4.97 -11.10 -19.31
C GLU A 15 5.30 -11.46 -17.88
N VAL A 16 5.93 -10.51 -17.16
CA VAL A 16 6.12 -10.65 -15.73
C VAL A 16 4.80 -10.36 -15.05
N THR A 17 4.21 -11.39 -14.45
CA THR A 17 2.98 -11.23 -13.68
C THR A 17 3.36 -10.79 -12.28
N LEU A 18 2.89 -9.63 -11.88
CA LEU A 18 3.13 -9.13 -10.53
C LEU A 18 2.31 -9.95 -9.54
N SER A 19 2.92 -10.35 -8.44
CA SER A 19 2.21 -11.05 -7.36
C SER A 19 1.30 -10.12 -6.59
N PHE A 20 1.60 -8.82 -6.61
CA PHE A 20 0.82 -7.81 -5.91
C PHE A 20 0.45 -6.70 -6.87
N THR A 21 -0.76 -6.19 -6.74
CA THR A 21 -1.17 -5.03 -7.53
C THR A 21 -0.43 -3.79 -7.04
N PRO A 22 -0.24 -2.79 -7.90
CA PRO A 22 0.39 -1.54 -7.47
C PRO A 22 -0.34 -0.88 -6.30
N GLU A 23 -1.69 -0.94 -6.28
CA GLU A 23 -2.48 -0.38 -5.19
C GLU A 23 -2.21 -1.10 -3.87
N MET A 24 -2.22 -2.43 -3.91
CA MET A 24 -1.96 -3.23 -2.71
C MET A 24 -0.55 -2.98 -2.19
N ALA A 25 0.45 -3.00 -3.07
CA ALA A 25 1.84 -2.79 -2.70
C ALA A 25 2.07 -1.38 -2.14
N SER A 26 1.49 -0.39 -2.77
CA SER A 26 1.64 1.01 -2.33
C SER A 26 1.03 1.25 -0.96
N PHE A 27 -0.18 0.74 -0.74
CA PHE A 27 -0.85 0.90 0.54
C PHE A 27 -0.14 0.11 1.65
N SER A 28 0.29 -1.10 1.33
CA SER A 28 1.05 -1.94 2.25
C SER A 28 2.34 -1.23 2.69
N ASN A 29 3.06 -0.65 1.75
CA ASN A 29 4.32 0.04 2.03
C ASN A 29 4.07 1.33 2.83
N GLU A 30 3.02 2.08 2.50
CA GLU A 30 2.72 3.33 3.19
C GLU A 30 2.18 3.09 4.60
N PHE A 31 1.27 2.14 4.77
CA PHE A 31 0.56 1.91 6.03
C PHE A 31 1.11 0.75 6.86
N ASP A 32 2.24 0.21 6.46
CA ASP A 32 3.01 -0.79 7.23
C ASP A 32 2.23 -2.07 7.55
N PHE A 33 1.67 -2.69 6.53
CA PHE A 33 1.08 -4.02 6.67
C PHE A 33 1.60 -4.93 5.55
N ASP A 34 1.41 -6.24 5.71
CA ASP A 34 1.84 -7.20 4.71
C ASP A 34 0.87 -7.23 3.54
N PRO A 35 1.36 -7.13 2.30
CA PRO A 35 0.48 -7.13 1.14
C PRO A 35 -0.20 -8.48 0.96
N LEU A 36 -1.43 -8.43 0.45
CA LEU A 36 -2.26 -9.59 0.24
C LEU A 36 -2.21 -10.03 -1.21
N ARG A 37 -2.25 -11.34 -1.41
CA ARG A 37 -2.23 -11.92 -2.75
C ARG A 37 -3.62 -12.36 -3.17
N GLY A 38 -3.89 -12.21 -4.47
CA GLY A 38 -5.12 -12.69 -5.07
C GLY A 38 -6.35 -11.87 -4.71
N PRO A 39 -7.53 -12.38 -5.08
CA PRO A 39 -8.78 -11.66 -4.82
C PRO A 39 -9.19 -11.79 -3.36
N VAL A 40 -9.02 -10.72 -2.61
CA VAL A 40 -9.35 -10.66 -1.20
C VAL A 40 -10.46 -9.62 -1.03
N LYS A 41 -11.50 -9.96 -0.27
CA LYS A 41 -12.59 -9.02 0.01
C LYS A 41 -12.38 -8.25 1.30
N ASP A 42 -11.88 -8.93 2.31
CA ASP A 42 -11.60 -8.28 3.59
C ASP A 42 -10.42 -8.97 4.26
N PHE A 43 -9.82 -8.27 5.19
CA PHE A 43 -8.67 -8.81 5.90
C PHE A 43 -8.50 -8.14 7.25
N THR A 44 -7.79 -8.82 8.13
CA THR A 44 -7.31 -8.25 9.40
C THR A 44 -5.91 -8.80 9.65
N GLN A 45 -4.97 -7.92 9.89
CA GLN A 45 -3.60 -8.29 10.27
C GLN A 45 -3.31 -7.73 11.64
N THR A 46 -2.71 -8.54 12.47
CA THR A 46 -2.36 -8.19 13.83
C THR A 46 -0.85 -8.29 14.00
N LEU A 47 -0.24 -7.24 14.50
CA LEU A 47 1.19 -7.20 14.78
C LEU A 47 1.38 -7.37 16.29
N MET A 48 2.27 -8.28 16.67
CA MET A 48 2.54 -8.55 18.08
C MET A 48 4.00 -8.24 18.40
N ASP A 49 4.25 -7.88 19.65
CA ASP A 49 5.60 -7.71 20.15
C ASP A 49 6.19 -9.06 20.59
N GLU A 50 7.39 -9.05 21.13
CA GLU A 50 8.09 -10.26 21.57
C GLU A 50 7.38 -10.99 22.69
N GLN A 51 6.57 -10.28 23.47
CA GLN A 51 5.79 -10.84 24.57
C GLN A 51 4.43 -11.39 24.12
N GLY A 52 4.12 -11.28 22.82
CA GLY A 52 2.85 -11.74 22.29
C GLY A 52 1.71 -10.76 22.45
N GLU A 53 1.99 -9.53 22.84
CA GLU A 53 0.95 -8.51 22.96
C GLU A 53 0.74 -7.79 21.65
N VAL A 54 -0.53 -7.53 21.31
CA VAL A 54 -0.88 -6.85 20.08
C VAL A 54 -0.47 -5.38 20.17
N THR A 55 0.35 -4.93 19.21
CA THR A 55 0.78 -3.55 19.14
C THR A 55 0.06 -2.77 18.06
N LYS A 56 -0.30 -3.45 16.96
CA LYS A 56 -1.01 -2.82 15.84
C LYS A 56 -1.99 -3.80 15.23
N ARG A 57 -3.04 -3.24 14.65
CA ARG A 57 -3.99 -4.01 13.86
C ARG A 57 -4.39 -3.21 12.63
N VAL A 58 -4.33 -3.85 11.48
CA VAL A 58 -4.76 -3.26 10.22
C VAL A 58 -5.87 -4.12 9.66
N SER A 59 -6.99 -3.51 9.32
CA SER A 59 -8.09 -4.23 8.70
C SER A 59 -8.69 -3.39 7.59
N GLY A 60 -9.33 -4.04 6.64
CA GLY A 60 -9.93 -3.33 5.54
C GLY A 60 -10.80 -4.21 4.67
N THR A 61 -11.50 -3.57 3.77
CA THR A 61 -12.30 -4.23 2.74
C THR A 61 -11.85 -3.74 1.37
N LEU A 62 -11.93 -4.62 0.39
CA LEU A 62 -11.50 -4.31 -0.98
C LEU A 62 -12.64 -4.56 -1.95
N SER A 63 -12.70 -3.73 -2.99
CA SER A 63 -13.63 -3.92 -4.09
C SER A 63 -13.09 -5.00 -5.02
N GLU A 64 -13.93 -5.44 -5.95
CA GLU A 64 -13.52 -6.39 -6.99
C GLU A 64 -12.41 -5.84 -7.87
N GLU A 65 -12.31 -4.53 -7.96
CA GLU A 65 -11.28 -3.84 -8.74
C GLU A 65 -9.95 -3.73 -8.01
N GLY A 66 -9.91 -4.13 -6.73
CA GLY A 66 -8.69 -4.09 -5.94
C GLY A 66 -8.44 -2.78 -5.21
N CYS A 67 -9.44 -1.91 -5.12
CA CYS A 67 -9.35 -0.68 -4.34
C CYS A 67 -9.80 -0.95 -2.92
N PHE A 68 -9.15 -0.30 -1.95
CA PHE A 68 -9.61 -0.38 -0.58
C PHE A 68 -10.87 0.47 -0.40
N ASP A 69 -11.99 -0.17 -0.12
CA ASP A 69 -13.24 0.52 0.18
C ASP A 69 -13.22 1.09 1.60
N SER A 70 -12.55 0.39 2.49
CA SER A 70 -12.32 0.87 3.85
C SER A 70 -10.97 0.39 4.36
N LEU A 71 -10.40 1.13 5.28
CA LEU A 71 -9.13 0.80 5.90
C LEU A 71 -9.14 1.32 7.32
N GLU A 72 -8.81 0.45 8.28
CA GLU A 72 -8.70 0.84 9.67
C GLU A 72 -7.31 0.51 10.18
N LEU A 73 -6.67 1.50 10.78
CA LEU A 73 -5.33 1.39 11.33
C LEU A 73 -5.43 1.66 12.83
N LEU A 74 -5.16 0.65 13.62
CA LEU A 74 -5.20 0.75 15.07
C LEU A 74 -3.78 0.61 15.60
N ASP A 75 -3.29 1.64 16.28
CA ASP A 75 -1.99 1.64 16.92
C ASP A 75 -2.19 1.67 18.41
N LEU A 76 -2.00 0.51 19.04
CA LEU A 76 -2.23 0.35 20.48
C LEU A 76 -1.11 0.95 21.34
N GLU A 77 0.08 1.06 20.76
CA GLU A 77 1.20 1.68 21.49
C GLU A 77 1.02 3.19 21.66
N ASN A 78 0.52 3.83 20.58
CA ASN A 78 0.29 5.27 20.58
C ASN A 78 -1.17 5.63 20.85
N ASN A 79 -2.01 4.63 21.03
CA ASN A 79 -3.43 4.79 21.30
C ASN A 79 -4.12 5.65 20.26
N THR A 80 -3.86 5.34 18.98
CA THR A 80 -4.45 6.06 17.86
C THR A 80 -5.27 5.12 16.99
N VAL A 81 -6.34 5.65 16.42
CA VAL A 81 -7.21 4.94 15.47
C VAL A 81 -7.41 5.83 14.27
N VAL A 82 -7.17 5.27 13.08
CA VAL A 82 -7.49 5.93 11.83
C VAL A 82 -8.43 5.00 11.08
N ALA A 83 -9.65 5.45 10.82
CA ALA A 83 -10.62 4.69 10.06
C ALA A 83 -11.04 5.50 8.85
N LEU A 84 -10.84 4.91 7.67
CA LEU A 84 -11.06 5.59 6.39
C LEU A 84 -12.08 4.83 5.55
N VAL A 85 -12.92 5.58 4.85
CA VAL A 85 -13.86 5.02 3.89
C VAL A 85 -13.70 5.73 2.56
N LEU A 86 -13.77 4.96 1.49
CA LEU A 86 -13.61 5.48 0.14
C LEU A 86 -14.88 6.20 -0.30
N ASP A 87 -14.71 7.42 -0.79
CA ASP A 87 -15.81 8.20 -1.36
C ASP A 87 -15.26 8.94 -2.59
N ALA A 88 -15.57 8.42 -3.75
CA ALA A 88 -15.08 8.94 -5.04
C ALA A 88 -13.55 8.99 -5.04
N ASN A 89 -12.97 10.18 -5.10
CA ASN A 89 -11.52 10.37 -5.16
C ASN A 89 -10.89 10.68 -3.80
N TYR A 90 -11.59 10.36 -2.72
CA TYR A 90 -11.10 10.64 -1.38
C TYR A 90 -11.31 9.48 -0.44
N TYR A 91 -10.39 9.33 0.50
CA TYR A 91 -10.69 8.59 1.72
C TYR A 91 -11.12 9.62 2.75
N ARG A 92 -12.31 9.39 3.29
CA ARG A 92 -12.85 10.22 4.34
C ARG A 92 -12.69 9.51 5.68
N ASP A 93 -12.56 10.31 6.73
CA ASP A 93 -12.64 9.77 8.08
C ASP A 93 -14.01 9.13 8.26
N ALA A 94 -14.04 7.89 8.75
CA ALA A 94 -15.29 7.13 8.84
C ALA A 94 -16.29 7.75 9.84
N GLU A 95 -15.79 8.51 10.80
CA GLU A 95 -16.63 9.12 11.83
C GLU A 95 -17.01 10.56 11.51
N THR A 96 -16.01 11.39 11.17
CA THR A 96 -16.23 12.82 10.94
C THR A 96 -16.58 13.15 9.50
N LEU A 97 -16.31 12.23 8.58
CA LEU A 97 -16.49 12.38 7.14
C LEU A 97 -15.58 13.45 6.53
N GLU A 98 -14.57 13.89 7.24
CA GLU A 98 -13.56 14.80 6.69
C GLU A 98 -12.74 14.10 5.61
N LYS A 99 -12.40 14.84 4.57
CA LYS A 99 -11.52 14.35 3.52
C LYS A 99 -10.11 14.25 4.09
N ARG A 100 -9.60 13.04 4.16
CA ARG A 100 -8.26 12.79 4.71
C ARG A 100 -7.19 12.59 3.65
N VAL A 101 -7.51 11.78 2.64
CA VAL A 101 -6.55 11.41 1.61
C VAL A 101 -7.18 11.63 0.25
N ARG A 102 -6.49 12.36 -0.61
CA ARG A 102 -6.92 12.52 -1.99
C ARG A 102 -6.29 11.43 -2.85
N LEU A 103 -7.07 10.89 -3.75
CA LEU A 103 -6.64 9.82 -4.67
C LEU A 103 -6.61 10.33 -6.10
N GLN A 104 -5.88 9.64 -6.95
CA GLN A 104 -5.84 9.89 -8.37
C GLN A 104 -5.86 8.57 -9.14
N GLY A 105 -6.22 8.64 -10.42
CA GLY A 105 -6.28 7.46 -11.26
C GLY A 105 -7.13 6.39 -10.64
N LYS A 106 -6.65 5.15 -10.67
CA LYS A 106 -7.35 4.02 -10.06
C LYS A 106 -6.94 3.91 -8.60
N CYS A 107 -7.63 4.65 -7.74
CA CYS A 107 -7.46 4.63 -6.28
C CYS A 107 -5.98 4.71 -5.82
N GLN A 108 -5.20 5.52 -6.51
CA GLN A 108 -3.80 5.72 -6.16
C GLN A 108 -3.65 6.90 -5.20
N LEU A 109 -2.75 6.76 -4.25
CA LEU A 109 -2.47 7.81 -3.29
C LEU A 109 -1.93 9.06 -4.01
N ALA A 110 -2.49 10.22 -3.72
CA ALA A 110 -2.07 11.48 -4.31
C ALA A 110 -1.64 12.50 -3.28
N GLU A 111 -2.49 12.79 -2.29
CA GLU A 111 -2.16 13.79 -1.28
C GLU A 111 -2.76 13.47 0.07
N LEU A 112 -2.04 13.85 1.11
CA LEU A 112 -2.54 13.90 2.48
C LEU A 112 -2.54 15.39 2.87
N PRO A 113 -3.63 16.13 2.59
CA PRO A 113 -3.61 17.60 2.70
C PRO A 113 -3.33 18.12 4.09
N SER A 114 -3.83 17.44 5.12
CA SER A 114 -3.64 17.88 6.51
C SER A 114 -2.17 17.87 6.93
N ALA A 115 -1.36 17.02 6.33
CA ALA A 115 0.06 16.93 6.62
C ALA A 115 0.93 17.58 5.54
N GLY A 116 0.31 18.12 4.49
CA GLY A 116 1.05 18.70 3.38
C GLY A 116 1.88 17.71 2.61
N VAL A 117 1.46 16.45 2.58
CA VAL A 117 2.18 15.37 1.90
C VAL A 117 1.59 15.15 0.52
N SER A 118 2.47 14.98 -0.47
CA SER A 118 2.08 14.58 -1.83
C SER A 118 2.83 13.30 -2.17
N TRP A 119 2.13 12.36 -2.80
CA TRP A 119 2.73 11.10 -3.28
C TRP A 119 2.92 11.15 -4.78
N GLU A 120 4.00 10.55 -5.25
CA GLU A 120 4.27 10.36 -6.68
C GLU A 120 4.25 8.87 -6.99
N THR A 121 3.65 8.53 -8.11
CA THR A 121 3.60 7.15 -8.58
C THR A 121 4.42 7.01 -9.86
N ASP A 122 4.94 5.81 -10.10
CA ASP A 122 5.60 5.50 -11.36
C ASP A 122 4.56 5.17 -12.44
N ASP A 123 5.03 4.85 -13.64
CA ASP A 123 4.14 4.54 -14.77
C ASP A 123 3.28 3.30 -14.55
N ASN A 124 3.66 2.45 -13.61
CA ASN A 124 2.93 1.23 -13.28
C ASN A 124 1.96 1.41 -12.12
N GLY A 125 1.94 2.58 -11.50
CA GLY A 125 1.02 2.88 -10.41
C GLY A 125 1.56 2.63 -9.01
N PHE A 126 2.84 2.30 -8.88
CA PHE A 126 3.47 2.13 -7.56
C PHE A 126 3.86 3.49 -6.99
N VAL A 127 3.54 3.72 -5.73
CA VAL A 127 3.98 4.93 -5.04
C VAL A 127 5.48 4.81 -4.80
N ILE A 128 6.25 5.72 -5.38
CA ILE A 128 7.71 5.70 -5.28
C ILE A 128 8.26 6.80 -4.39
N LYS A 129 7.46 7.81 -4.10
CA LYS A 129 7.95 8.97 -3.35
C LYS A 129 6.81 9.69 -2.66
N ALA A 130 7.09 10.19 -1.47
CA ALA A 130 6.21 11.11 -0.77
C ALA A 130 7.04 12.33 -0.36
N SER A 131 6.45 13.51 -0.45
CA SER A 131 7.16 14.76 -0.13
C SER A 131 6.30 15.69 0.70
N SER A 132 6.93 16.36 1.64
CA SER A 132 6.36 17.47 2.40
C SER A 132 7.43 18.53 2.55
N LYS A 133 7.10 19.64 3.25
CA LYS A 133 8.07 20.70 3.48
C LYS A 133 9.25 20.26 4.35
N GLN A 134 9.03 19.28 5.23
CA GLN A 134 10.05 18.87 6.19
C GLN A 134 10.77 17.60 5.81
N MET A 135 10.15 16.75 5.00
CA MET A 135 10.73 15.44 4.75
C MET A 135 10.36 14.91 3.37
N GLN A 136 11.10 13.91 2.95
CA GLN A 136 10.87 13.20 1.72
C GLN A 136 11.04 11.71 2.01
N MET A 137 10.14 10.91 1.46
CA MET A 137 10.22 9.45 1.58
C MET A 137 10.36 8.84 0.20
N GLU A 138 11.17 7.79 0.13
CA GLU A 138 11.33 6.99 -1.09
C GLU A 138 10.90 5.56 -0.77
N TYR A 139 10.09 4.97 -1.64
CA TYR A 139 9.50 3.65 -1.46
C TYR A 139 10.11 2.68 -2.45
N ARG A 140 10.41 1.48 -2.00
CA ARG A 140 11.07 0.46 -2.83
C ARG A 140 10.24 -0.81 -2.88
N TYR A 141 10.34 -1.48 -4.03
CA TYR A 141 9.61 -2.72 -4.31
C TYR A 141 10.54 -3.68 -5.06
N ASP A 142 10.28 -4.98 -4.94
CA ASP A 142 10.99 -5.96 -5.76
C ASP A 142 10.28 -6.16 -7.09
N ASP A 143 10.78 -7.08 -7.92
CA ASP A 143 10.21 -7.34 -9.26
C ASP A 143 8.81 -7.92 -9.21
N GLN A 144 8.38 -8.48 -8.11
CA GLN A 144 7.04 -9.03 -7.93
C GLN A 144 6.07 -8.01 -7.35
N GLY A 145 6.54 -6.81 -7.06
CA GLY A 145 5.74 -5.77 -6.44
C GLY A 145 5.68 -5.87 -4.93
N TYR A 146 6.52 -6.71 -4.30
CA TYR A 146 6.56 -6.80 -2.86
C TYR A 146 7.24 -5.56 -2.28
N PRO A 147 6.63 -4.88 -1.29
CA PRO A 147 7.24 -3.69 -0.71
C PRO A 147 8.49 -4.04 0.10
N LEU A 148 9.58 -3.38 -0.21
CA LEU A 148 10.88 -3.58 0.45
C LEU A 148 11.15 -2.57 1.55
N GLY A 149 10.25 -1.61 1.73
CA GLY A 149 10.40 -0.59 2.74
C GLY A 149 10.54 0.80 2.17
N LYS A 150 10.86 1.72 3.03
CA LYS A 150 10.95 3.13 2.68
C LYS A 150 12.13 3.78 3.39
N THR A 151 12.66 4.83 2.76
CA THR A 151 13.74 5.65 3.31
C THR A 151 13.20 7.05 3.52
N THR A 152 13.33 7.56 4.73
CA THR A 152 12.90 8.90 5.07
C THR A 152 14.11 9.82 5.13
N LYS A 153 14.03 10.95 4.44
CA LYS A 153 15.06 11.99 4.47
C LYS A 153 14.46 13.25 5.06
N SER A 154 15.10 13.77 6.11
CA SER A 154 14.73 15.06 6.67
C SER A 154 15.89 16.01 6.46
N ASN A 155 15.73 17.27 6.90
CA ASN A 155 16.80 18.26 6.74
C ASN A 155 18.10 17.85 7.42
N ASP A 156 18.01 17.05 8.47
CA ASP A 156 19.19 16.74 9.29
C ASP A 156 19.65 15.30 9.25
N LYS A 157 18.83 14.36 8.80
CA LYS A 157 19.22 12.95 8.81
C LYS A 157 18.37 12.09 7.89
N THR A 158 18.93 10.93 7.58
CA THR A 158 18.27 9.91 6.77
C THR A 158 17.99 8.68 7.62
N LEU A 159 16.75 8.19 7.59
CA LEU A 159 16.35 6.96 8.25
C LEU A 159 15.82 5.98 7.21
N SER A 160 16.24 4.74 7.32
CA SER A 160 15.78 3.68 6.42
C SER A 160 15.03 2.62 7.20
N VAL A 161 13.87 2.23 6.67
CA VAL A 161 13.10 1.10 7.17
C VAL A 161 13.00 0.09 6.05
N SER A 162 13.38 -1.13 6.29
CA SER A 162 13.38 -2.19 5.29
C SER A 162 12.57 -3.38 5.75
N ALA A 163 11.91 -4.02 4.80
CA ALA A 163 11.22 -5.28 5.04
C ALA A 163 11.85 -6.35 4.16
N THR A 164 11.94 -7.56 4.69
CA THR A 164 12.43 -8.71 3.92
C THR A 164 11.24 -9.57 3.54
N PRO A 165 11.08 -9.91 2.25
CA PRO A 165 9.98 -10.78 1.84
C PRO A 165 10.05 -12.14 2.53
N SER A 166 8.91 -12.60 3.03
CA SER A 166 8.78 -13.94 3.58
C SER A 166 8.60 -14.94 2.46
N THR A 167 9.31 -16.02 2.52
CA THR A 167 9.19 -17.09 1.52
C THR A 167 8.38 -18.24 2.07
#